data_bd9eed7f68782bb7a61fbf5b31c60fbd
#
_entry.id   bd9eed7f68782bb7a61fbf5b31c60fbd
#
_cell.length_a   1.000
_cell.length_b   1.000
_cell.length_c   1.000
_cell.angle_alpha   90.00
_cell.angle_beta   90.00
_cell.angle_gamma   90.00
#
_symmetry.space_group_name_H-M   'P 1'
#
loop_
_entity.id
_entity.type
_entity.pdbx_description
1 polymer ?
#
loop_
_entity_poly.entity_id
_entity_poly.type
_entity_poly.pdbx_seq_one_letter_code
_entity_poly.pdbx_strand_id
1 'polypeptide(L)'
;MEIDYNKLDKLGISNNGKKKQFCPECHANRTNQRDKSLSVDWDKCIAHCHYCGKSFFIGKTEKLNFARQPQPKPTETKGYKKPAKLSNEEPLDENMKRWFEGRGIPVEVAQAEGIFKTSRKMPQTGQIEKCIVFPYTVNGELVNRKYRDGAKNFMLESGAKLVPYRIDKIRDTAECIICEGEMDALSFIVAGYDNVVSVPNGAQKNLTYLDDYIETHFE
;
A
#
# COMPACT_ATOMS: atom_id res chain seq x y z
N MET A 1 20.84 -0.63 -14.58
CA MET A 1 20.91 -1.97 -13.89
C MET A 1 21.80 -2.87 -14.71
N GLU A 2 22.58 -3.72 -14.09
CA GLU A 2 23.52 -4.62 -14.79
C GLU A 2 22.90 -6.02 -14.88
N ILE A 3 23.09 -6.70 -16.02
CA ILE A 3 22.52 -8.05 -16.26
C ILE A 3 23.29 -9.10 -15.48
N ASP A 4 22.57 -10.05 -14.88
CA ASP A 4 23.16 -11.24 -14.24
C ASP A 4 23.20 -12.40 -15.24
N TYR A 5 24.34 -12.62 -15.86
CA TYR A 5 24.54 -13.66 -16.86
C TYR A 5 24.37 -15.08 -16.29
N ASN A 6 24.78 -15.31 -15.04
CA ASN A 6 24.59 -16.60 -14.36
C ASN A 6 23.11 -16.91 -14.15
N LYS A 7 22.32 -15.86 -13.92
CA LYS A 7 20.87 -15.98 -13.74
C LYS A 7 20.14 -16.23 -15.06
N LEU A 8 20.61 -15.61 -16.16
CA LEU A 8 20.12 -15.88 -17.51
C LEU A 8 20.30 -17.36 -17.88
N ASP A 9 21.50 -17.91 -17.67
CA ASP A 9 21.81 -19.30 -17.96
C ASP A 9 20.92 -20.25 -17.13
N LYS A 10 20.77 -20.01 -15.84
CA LYS A 10 19.88 -20.79 -14.97
C LYS A 10 18.40 -20.73 -15.39
N LEU A 11 17.97 -19.62 -15.95
CA LEU A 11 16.62 -19.43 -16.45
C LEU A 11 16.44 -19.94 -17.89
N GLY A 12 17.51 -20.33 -18.59
CA GLY A 12 17.45 -20.76 -20.01
C GLY A 12 17.10 -19.60 -20.96
N ILE A 13 17.40 -18.35 -20.59
CA ILE A 13 17.18 -17.17 -21.43
C ILE A 13 18.49 -16.82 -22.13
N SER A 14 18.49 -16.85 -23.46
CA SER A 14 19.71 -16.61 -24.23
C SER A 14 20.19 -15.17 -24.19
N ASN A 15 21.46 -14.97 -23.89
CA ASN A 15 22.13 -13.68 -23.94
C ASN A 15 22.56 -13.34 -25.41
N ASN A 16 21.56 -13.11 -26.25
CA ASN A 16 21.80 -12.81 -27.68
C ASN A 16 21.32 -11.41 -28.10
N GLY A 17 20.96 -10.55 -27.14
CA GLY A 17 20.46 -9.19 -27.37
C GLY A 17 19.08 -9.13 -28.03
N LYS A 18 18.45 -10.26 -28.37
CA LYS A 18 17.14 -10.29 -29.05
C LYS A 18 16.03 -10.01 -28.04
N LYS A 19 15.13 -9.10 -28.42
CA LYS A 19 13.97 -8.72 -27.59
C LYS A 19 12.87 -9.79 -27.53
N LYS A 20 12.83 -10.76 -28.46
CA LYS A 20 11.85 -11.85 -28.52
C LYS A 20 12.54 -13.18 -28.43
N GLN A 21 12.17 -14.01 -27.45
CA GLN A 21 12.76 -15.31 -27.19
C GLN A 21 11.68 -16.35 -26.83
N PHE A 22 12.09 -17.61 -26.70
CA PHE A 22 11.24 -18.68 -26.19
C PHE A 22 11.13 -18.56 -24.64
N CYS A 23 9.96 -18.83 -24.13
CA CYS A 23 9.76 -18.80 -22.68
C CYS A 23 10.28 -20.12 -22.07
N PRO A 24 11.18 -20.06 -21.08
CA PRO A 24 11.75 -21.28 -20.47
C PRO A 24 10.70 -22.12 -19.74
N GLU A 25 9.63 -21.50 -19.25
CA GLU A 25 8.60 -22.16 -18.45
C GLU A 25 7.54 -22.88 -19.29
N CYS A 26 7.09 -22.27 -20.36
CA CYS A 26 5.93 -22.79 -21.08
C CYS A 26 6.20 -23.21 -22.52
N HIS A 27 7.37 -22.90 -23.09
CA HIS A 27 7.65 -23.19 -24.49
C HIS A 27 7.58 -24.68 -24.79
N ALA A 28 8.16 -25.55 -23.95
CA ALA A 28 8.19 -27.01 -24.17
C ALA A 28 6.79 -27.63 -24.20
N ASN A 29 5.82 -27.05 -23.53
CA ASN A 29 4.46 -27.59 -23.39
C ASN A 29 3.45 -26.96 -24.37
N ARG A 30 3.93 -26.21 -25.38
CA ARG A 30 3.06 -25.54 -26.35
C ARG A 30 2.84 -26.32 -27.61
N THR A 31 1.67 -26.19 -28.20
CA THR A 31 1.35 -26.71 -29.51
C THR A 31 2.17 -26.03 -30.62
N ASN A 32 2.35 -24.68 -30.49
CA ASN A 32 3.16 -23.93 -31.44
C ASN A 32 4.59 -23.68 -30.89
N GLN A 33 5.51 -24.52 -31.29
CA GLN A 33 6.92 -24.48 -30.91
C GLN A 33 7.73 -23.33 -31.58
N ARG A 34 7.14 -22.61 -32.54
CA ARG A 34 7.82 -21.50 -33.25
C ARG A 34 7.54 -20.12 -32.61
N ASP A 35 6.60 -20.07 -31.69
CA ASP A 35 6.19 -18.80 -31.07
C ASP A 35 7.17 -18.32 -29.99
N LYS A 36 7.74 -17.13 -30.21
CA LYS A 36 8.65 -16.44 -29.29
C LYS A 36 7.88 -15.41 -28.42
N SER A 37 7.15 -15.90 -27.49
CA SER A 37 6.27 -15.08 -26.63
C SER A 37 6.96 -14.39 -25.44
N LEU A 38 8.23 -14.70 -25.16
CA LEU A 38 9.01 -14.01 -24.14
C LEU A 38 9.58 -12.71 -24.71
N SER A 39 9.13 -11.58 -24.19
CA SER A 39 9.72 -10.26 -24.45
C SER A 39 10.79 -9.99 -23.40
N VAL A 40 11.99 -9.58 -23.84
CA VAL A 40 13.13 -9.24 -22.97
C VAL A 40 13.43 -7.76 -23.11
N ASP A 41 13.32 -7.03 -22.00
CA ASP A 41 13.75 -5.65 -21.86
C ASP A 41 15.11 -5.64 -21.16
N TRP A 42 16.17 -5.51 -21.96
CA TRP A 42 17.56 -5.57 -21.49
C TRP A 42 17.94 -4.36 -20.62
N ASP A 43 17.33 -3.20 -20.87
CA ASP A 43 17.62 -1.97 -20.15
C ASP A 43 17.02 -2.01 -18.73
N LYS A 44 15.83 -2.57 -18.61
CA LYS A 44 15.13 -2.76 -17.34
C LYS A 44 15.49 -4.07 -16.62
N CYS A 45 16.27 -4.94 -17.28
CA CYS A 45 16.60 -6.27 -16.78
C CYS A 45 15.38 -7.14 -16.43
N ILE A 46 14.33 -7.08 -17.27
CA ILE A 46 13.08 -7.83 -17.08
C ILE A 46 12.74 -8.61 -18.34
N ALA A 47 12.29 -9.86 -18.18
CA ALA A 47 11.68 -10.63 -19.25
C ALA A 47 10.24 -11.00 -18.87
N HIS A 48 9.29 -10.86 -19.82
CA HIS A 48 7.88 -11.17 -19.61
C HIS A 48 7.34 -12.05 -20.72
N CYS A 49 6.66 -13.12 -20.35
CA CYS A 49 6.02 -14.02 -21.29
C CYS A 49 4.54 -13.66 -21.49
N HIS A 50 4.19 -13.24 -22.70
CA HIS A 50 2.81 -12.87 -23.07
C HIS A 50 1.86 -14.06 -23.20
N TYR A 51 2.36 -15.30 -23.14
CA TYR A 51 1.52 -16.48 -23.19
C TYR A 51 1.15 -17.02 -21.80
N CYS A 52 2.12 -17.23 -20.90
CA CYS A 52 1.86 -17.76 -19.56
C CYS A 52 1.84 -16.68 -18.46
N GLY A 53 2.06 -15.41 -18.81
CA GLY A 53 2.04 -14.29 -17.86
C GLY A 53 3.27 -14.20 -16.93
N LYS A 54 4.18 -15.19 -16.95
CA LYS A 54 5.35 -15.16 -16.06
C LYS A 54 6.33 -14.05 -16.41
N SER A 55 6.85 -13.42 -15.39
CA SER A 55 7.92 -12.41 -15.46
C SER A 55 9.18 -12.92 -14.77
N PHE A 56 10.33 -12.55 -15.31
CA PHE A 56 11.65 -12.92 -14.80
C PHE A 56 12.47 -11.66 -14.62
N PHE A 57 13.04 -11.48 -13.46
CA PHE A 57 14.04 -10.45 -13.24
C PHE A 57 15.43 -11.03 -13.57
N ILE A 58 16.12 -10.44 -14.55
CA ILE A 58 17.40 -10.91 -15.10
C ILE A 58 18.58 -10.00 -14.76
N GLY A 59 18.36 -9.00 -13.89
CA GLY A 59 19.43 -8.13 -13.40
C GLY A 59 20.23 -8.78 -12.28
N LYS A 60 21.47 -8.30 -12.08
CA LYS A 60 22.20 -8.57 -10.87
C LYS A 60 21.36 -8.08 -9.70
N THR A 61 20.94 -8.96 -8.84
CA THR A 61 20.64 -8.59 -7.48
C THR A 61 22.02 -8.35 -6.84
N GLU A 62 22.48 -7.13 -6.82
CA GLU A 62 23.33 -6.77 -5.69
C GLU A 62 22.55 -7.31 -4.49
N LYS A 63 23.16 -8.21 -3.72
CA LYS A 63 22.69 -8.42 -2.36
C LYS A 63 22.59 -7.00 -1.84
N LEU A 64 21.38 -6.46 -1.76
CA LEU A 64 21.14 -5.33 -0.92
C LEU A 64 21.65 -5.83 0.42
N ASN A 65 22.94 -5.60 0.66
CA ASN A 65 23.44 -5.54 1.99
C ASN A 65 22.59 -4.42 2.57
N PHE A 66 21.50 -4.81 3.23
CA PHE A 66 20.97 -4.06 4.34
C PHE A 66 22.02 -4.09 5.46
N ALA A 67 23.31 -3.77 5.10
CA ALA A 67 24.15 -3.12 6.04
C ALA A 67 23.33 -1.90 6.43
N ARG A 68 22.68 -1.97 7.61
CA ARG A 68 22.03 -0.84 8.25
C ARG A 68 22.88 0.38 7.90
N GLN A 69 22.40 1.19 6.94
CA GLN A 69 22.97 2.54 6.85
C GLN A 69 22.89 3.04 8.28
N PRO A 70 23.98 3.63 8.83
CA PRO A 70 23.94 4.13 10.18
C PRO A 70 22.64 4.93 10.25
N GLN A 71 21.70 4.44 11.05
CA GLN A 71 20.39 5.06 11.18
C GLN A 71 20.69 6.54 11.38
N PRO A 72 20.11 7.45 10.60
CA PRO A 72 20.26 8.86 10.91
C PRO A 72 19.93 8.94 12.39
N LYS A 73 20.90 9.46 13.19
CA LYS A 73 20.76 9.61 14.65
C LYS A 73 19.34 10.05 14.90
N PRO A 74 18.61 9.47 15.89
CA PRO A 74 17.23 9.83 16.14
C PRO A 74 17.14 11.33 16.04
N THR A 75 16.60 11.84 14.96
CA THR A 75 16.30 13.27 14.84
C THR A 75 15.41 13.49 16.04
N GLU A 76 15.82 14.38 16.94
CA GLU A 76 15.07 14.79 18.13
C GLU A 76 13.60 14.64 17.82
N THR A 77 12.94 13.78 18.56
CA THR A 77 11.53 13.43 18.34
C THR A 77 10.78 14.76 18.28
N LYS A 78 10.54 15.26 17.07
CA LYS A 78 9.60 16.36 16.89
C LYS A 78 8.32 15.83 17.50
N GLY A 79 7.98 16.32 18.71
CA GLY A 79 6.86 15.82 19.46
C GLY A 79 5.62 15.85 18.58
N TYR A 80 5.12 14.69 18.18
CA TYR A 80 3.89 14.58 17.38
C TYR A 80 2.74 15.21 18.16
N LYS A 81 1.95 15.99 17.45
CA LYS A 81 0.79 16.62 18.03
C LYS A 81 -0.34 15.60 18.13
N LYS A 82 -0.73 15.23 19.36
CA LYS A 82 -1.88 14.34 19.55
C LYS A 82 -3.15 15.05 19.03
N PRO A 83 -3.99 14.38 18.22
CA PRO A 83 -5.23 14.97 17.72
C PRO A 83 -6.12 15.43 18.87
N ALA A 84 -6.56 16.69 18.84
CA ALA A 84 -7.50 17.20 19.82
C ALA A 84 -8.88 16.54 19.67
N LYS A 85 -9.66 16.47 20.74
CA LYS A 85 -11.06 16.04 20.64
C LYS A 85 -11.82 17.01 19.73
N LEU A 86 -12.56 16.49 18.76
CA LEU A 86 -13.44 17.32 17.94
C LEU A 86 -14.75 17.56 18.68
N SER A 87 -15.26 18.78 18.58
CA SER A 87 -16.56 19.16 19.18
C SER A 87 -17.76 18.79 18.30
N ASN A 88 -17.51 18.41 17.05
CA ASN A 88 -18.51 18.15 16.01
C ASN A 88 -18.35 16.77 15.38
N GLU A 89 -18.01 15.77 16.19
CA GLU A 89 -18.06 14.34 15.78
C GLU A 89 -19.52 13.90 15.75
N GLU A 90 -19.96 13.42 14.59
CA GLU A 90 -21.33 12.97 14.37
C GLU A 90 -21.34 11.60 13.67
N PRO A 91 -22.37 10.78 13.89
CA PRO A 91 -22.56 9.54 13.09
C PRO A 91 -22.65 9.86 11.60
N LEU A 92 -22.30 8.87 10.76
CA LEU A 92 -22.47 8.97 9.31
C LEU A 92 -23.93 9.29 8.97
N ASP A 93 -24.15 10.29 8.10
CA ASP A 93 -25.49 10.61 7.61
C ASP A 93 -25.93 9.62 6.50
N GLU A 94 -27.21 9.66 6.13
CA GLU A 94 -27.80 8.71 5.18
C GLU A 94 -27.14 8.75 3.80
N ASN A 95 -26.61 9.90 3.37
CA ASN A 95 -25.89 10.00 2.11
C ASN A 95 -24.54 9.28 2.19
N MET A 96 -23.82 9.42 3.30
CA MET A 96 -22.54 8.74 3.53
C MET A 96 -22.75 7.23 3.70
N LYS A 97 -23.79 6.80 4.41
CA LYS A 97 -24.14 5.37 4.53
C LYS A 97 -24.39 4.76 3.14
N ARG A 98 -25.27 5.37 2.33
CA ARG A 98 -25.53 4.94 0.94
C ARG A 98 -24.26 4.95 0.08
N TRP A 99 -23.34 5.87 0.35
CA TRP A 99 -22.08 5.93 -0.39
C TRP A 99 -21.16 4.74 -0.05
N PHE A 100 -21.12 4.28 1.20
CA PHE A 100 -20.41 3.05 1.59
C PHE A 100 -21.09 1.81 0.99
N GLU A 101 -22.39 1.68 1.14
CA GLU A 101 -23.19 0.56 0.59
C GLU A 101 -23.05 0.45 -0.94
N GLY A 102 -23.10 1.59 -1.65
CA GLY A 102 -22.86 1.64 -3.09
C GLY A 102 -21.45 1.20 -3.54
N ARG A 103 -20.53 1.02 -2.60
CA ARG A 103 -19.18 0.46 -2.79
C ARG A 103 -19.06 -0.97 -2.28
N GLY A 104 -20.17 -1.58 -1.88
CA GLY A 104 -20.18 -2.93 -1.31
C GLY A 104 -19.63 -3.00 0.10
N ILE A 105 -19.55 -1.88 0.83
CA ILE A 105 -19.09 -1.82 2.22
C ILE A 105 -20.30 -1.60 3.13
N PRO A 106 -20.72 -2.62 3.92
CA PRO A 106 -21.78 -2.46 4.91
C PRO A 106 -21.46 -1.34 5.90
N VAL A 107 -22.46 -0.58 6.30
CA VAL A 107 -22.30 0.55 7.23
C VAL A 107 -21.71 0.08 8.57
N GLU A 108 -22.07 -1.11 9.00
CA GLU A 108 -21.58 -1.75 10.23
C GLU A 108 -20.06 -1.91 10.22
N VAL A 109 -19.46 -2.22 9.07
CA VAL A 109 -17.99 -2.31 8.91
C VAL A 109 -17.37 -0.94 9.11
N ALA A 110 -17.92 0.11 8.50
CA ALA A 110 -17.41 1.47 8.69
C ALA A 110 -17.56 1.93 10.16
N GLN A 111 -18.67 1.59 10.81
CA GLN A 111 -18.92 1.91 12.22
C GLN A 111 -17.99 1.15 13.15
N ALA A 112 -17.72 -0.14 12.90
CA ALA A 112 -16.80 -0.97 13.68
C ALA A 112 -15.35 -0.42 13.63
N GLU A 113 -14.96 0.19 12.51
CA GLU A 113 -13.67 0.87 12.35
C GLU A 113 -13.67 2.31 12.91
N GLY A 114 -14.75 2.71 13.60
CA GLY A 114 -14.85 4.02 14.26
C GLY A 114 -14.95 5.19 13.28
N ILE A 115 -15.37 4.95 12.04
CA ILE A 115 -15.54 5.99 11.01
C ILE A 115 -16.75 6.84 11.34
N PHE A 116 -16.59 8.15 11.26
CA PHE A 116 -17.62 9.12 11.61
C PHE A 116 -17.63 10.30 10.64
N LYS A 117 -18.57 11.22 10.82
CA LYS A 117 -18.72 12.45 10.05
C LYS A 117 -18.30 13.67 10.88
N THR A 118 -17.71 14.65 10.21
CA THR A 118 -17.48 16.00 10.77
C THR A 118 -17.58 17.06 9.69
N SER A 119 -17.63 18.33 10.09
CA SER A 119 -17.47 19.47 9.18
C SER A 119 -16.11 20.11 9.42
N ARG A 120 -15.29 20.27 8.37
CA ARG A 120 -13.93 20.79 8.48
C ARG A 120 -13.55 21.66 7.29
N LYS A 121 -12.76 22.70 7.51
CA LYS A 121 -12.18 23.51 6.44
C LYS A 121 -11.14 22.66 5.68
N MET A 122 -11.40 22.44 4.40
CA MET A 122 -10.50 21.68 3.51
C MET A 122 -9.53 22.64 2.81
N PRO A 123 -8.20 22.34 2.81
CA PRO A 123 -7.21 23.22 2.18
C PRO A 123 -7.42 23.40 0.67
N GLN A 124 -7.95 22.37 -0.01
CA GLN A 124 -8.14 22.37 -1.44
C GLN A 124 -9.25 23.31 -1.91
N THR A 125 -10.31 23.44 -1.12
CA THR A 125 -11.47 24.32 -1.45
C THR A 125 -11.45 25.63 -0.67
N GLY A 126 -10.73 25.69 0.46
CA GLY A 126 -10.77 26.80 1.40
C GLY A 126 -12.09 26.92 2.16
N GLN A 127 -13.06 26.00 1.91
CA GLN A 127 -14.40 26.01 2.48
C GLN A 127 -14.54 24.96 3.60
N ILE A 128 -15.60 25.10 4.41
CA ILE A 128 -15.99 24.09 5.39
C ILE A 128 -16.82 23.05 4.65
N GLU A 129 -16.27 21.83 4.58
CA GLU A 129 -16.88 20.70 3.90
C GLU A 129 -17.32 19.62 4.90
N LYS A 130 -18.37 18.88 4.54
CA LYS A 130 -18.72 17.65 5.25
C LYS A 130 -17.72 16.57 4.89
N CYS A 131 -17.06 15.99 5.90
CA CYS A 131 -16.01 15.00 5.70
C CYS A 131 -16.36 13.68 6.39
N ILE A 132 -16.04 12.58 5.72
CA ILE A 132 -15.85 11.27 6.34
C ILE A 132 -14.48 11.29 7.02
N VAL A 133 -14.40 10.78 8.24
CA VAL A 133 -13.18 10.74 9.04
C VAL A 133 -12.78 9.30 9.31
N PHE A 134 -11.56 8.95 8.93
CA PHE A 134 -10.93 7.68 9.24
C PHE A 134 -9.99 7.89 10.43
N PRO A 135 -10.26 7.29 11.60
CA PRO A 135 -9.36 7.38 12.76
C PRO A 135 -8.17 6.45 12.58
N TYR A 136 -6.99 6.91 12.96
CA TYR A 136 -5.76 6.12 12.96
C TYR A 136 -5.32 5.91 14.41
N THR A 137 -5.20 4.67 14.82
CA THR A 137 -4.84 4.30 16.18
C THR A 137 -3.51 3.56 16.24
N VAL A 138 -2.83 3.66 17.36
CA VAL A 138 -1.68 2.83 17.74
C VAL A 138 -1.86 2.42 19.18
N ASN A 139 -1.85 1.13 19.47
CA ASN A 139 -2.16 0.56 20.79
C ASN A 139 -3.53 1.03 21.32
N GLY A 140 -4.53 1.15 20.44
CA GLY A 140 -5.85 1.65 20.76
C GLY A 140 -5.95 3.16 21.00
N GLU A 141 -4.84 3.89 20.97
CA GLU A 141 -4.85 5.35 21.12
C GLU A 141 -4.95 6.05 19.77
N LEU A 142 -5.82 7.07 19.68
CA LEU A 142 -5.93 7.91 18.49
C LEU A 142 -4.66 8.75 18.30
N VAL A 143 -3.98 8.57 17.16
CA VAL A 143 -2.72 9.27 16.83
C VAL A 143 -2.84 10.16 15.60
N ASN A 144 -3.83 9.90 14.73
CA ASN A 144 -4.08 10.73 13.54
C ASN A 144 -5.55 10.59 13.08
N ARG A 145 -5.97 11.44 12.18
CA ARG A 145 -7.24 11.35 11.45
C ARG A 145 -7.01 11.73 10.00
N LYS A 146 -7.65 10.99 9.11
CA LYS A 146 -7.73 11.37 7.70
C LYS A 146 -9.16 11.78 7.37
N TYR A 147 -9.29 12.94 6.78
CA TYR A 147 -10.56 13.54 6.38
C TYR A 147 -10.72 13.37 4.88
N ARG A 148 -11.92 13.03 4.43
CA ARG A 148 -12.29 12.92 3.03
C ARG A 148 -13.60 13.65 2.80
N ASP A 149 -13.60 14.66 1.91
CA ASP A 149 -14.83 15.35 1.49
C ASP A 149 -15.55 14.64 0.33
N GLY A 150 -16.69 15.18 -0.07
CA GLY A 150 -17.49 14.66 -1.19
C GLY A 150 -16.81 14.76 -2.55
N ALA A 151 -15.91 15.71 -2.74
CA ALA A 151 -15.14 15.94 -3.96
C ALA A 151 -13.86 15.09 -4.05
N LYS A 152 -13.64 14.16 -3.10
CA LYS A 152 -12.45 13.30 -3.01
C LYS A 152 -11.18 14.07 -2.68
N ASN A 153 -11.28 15.18 -1.98
CA ASN A 153 -10.13 15.81 -1.36
C ASN A 153 -9.80 15.13 -0.03
N PHE A 154 -8.52 15.08 0.31
CA PHE A 154 -8.02 14.42 1.51
C PHE A 154 -7.15 15.37 2.33
N MET A 155 -7.22 15.21 3.65
CA MET A 155 -6.37 15.92 4.59
C MET A 155 -6.08 15.02 5.79
N LEU A 156 -4.84 15.01 6.26
CA LEU A 156 -4.44 14.44 7.55
C LEU A 156 -4.43 15.53 8.63
N GLU A 157 -4.51 15.12 9.89
CA GLU A 157 -4.37 16.05 11.02
C GLU A 157 -2.96 16.66 11.03
N SER A 158 -2.89 18.00 11.09
CA SER A 158 -1.62 18.71 11.00
C SER A 158 -0.71 18.44 12.19
N GLY A 159 0.51 18.00 11.93
CA GLY A 159 1.52 17.70 12.95
C GLY A 159 1.29 16.40 13.71
N ALA A 160 0.27 15.61 13.35
CA ALA A 160 0.00 14.31 13.93
C ALA A 160 1.00 13.24 13.44
N LYS A 161 1.12 12.14 14.18
CA LYS A 161 2.00 11.02 13.80
C LYS A 161 1.49 10.38 12.51
N LEU A 162 2.38 10.17 11.54
CA LEU A 162 2.06 9.43 10.33
C LEU A 162 2.23 7.94 10.61
N VAL A 163 1.16 7.18 10.43
CA VAL A 163 1.13 5.73 10.68
C VAL A 163 0.27 5.04 9.62
N PRO A 164 0.47 3.75 9.35
CA PRO A 164 -0.48 2.99 8.54
C PRO A 164 -1.86 2.96 9.18
N TYR A 165 -2.91 3.04 8.38
CA TYR A 165 -4.27 2.80 8.84
C TYR A 165 -4.43 1.36 9.30
N ARG A 166 -5.03 1.13 10.47
CA ARG A 166 -5.24 -0.19 11.09
C ARG A 166 -3.94 -0.92 11.49
N ILE A 167 -2.85 -0.21 11.79
CA ILE A 167 -1.57 -0.84 12.14
C ILE A 167 -1.69 -1.85 13.30
N ASP A 168 -2.59 -1.61 14.25
CA ASP A 168 -2.83 -2.52 15.38
C ASP A 168 -3.39 -3.89 14.95
N LYS A 169 -3.96 -4.00 13.74
CA LYS A 169 -4.62 -5.23 13.27
C LYS A 169 -3.66 -6.27 12.68
N ILE A 170 -2.42 -5.89 12.43
CA ILE A 170 -1.41 -6.80 11.88
C ILE A 170 -0.37 -7.23 12.91
N ARG A 171 -0.50 -6.79 14.16
CA ARG A 171 0.33 -7.28 15.25
C ARG A 171 0.04 -8.76 15.48
N ASP A 172 1.09 -9.54 15.67
CA ASP A 172 0.98 -10.99 15.96
C ASP A 172 0.31 -11.82 14.84
N THR A 173 0.35 -11.32 13.59
CA THR A 173 -0.11 -12.06 12.42
C THR A 173 1.08 -12.54 11.58
N ALA A 174 0.99 -13.77 11.03
CA ALA A 174 2.03 -14.34 10.16
C ALA A 174 2.08 -13.69 8.77
N GLU A 175 0.97 -13.08 8.34
CA GLU A 175 0.81 -12.44 7.04
C GLU A 175 0.00 -11.17 7.19
N CYS A 176 0.27 -10.17 6.35
CA CYS A 176 -0.55 -8.97 6.28
C CYS A 176 -0.80 -8.55 4.84
N ILE A 177 -1.90 -7.86 4.62
CA ILE A 177 -2.25 -7.23 3.36
C ILE A 177 -1.95 -5.73 3.49
N ILE A 178 -1.18 -5.19 2.55
CA ILE A 178 -0.91 -3.75 2.47
C ILE A 178 -1.57 -3.20 1.22
N CYS A 179 -2.45 -2.21 1.36
CA CYS A 179 -3.16 -1.55 0.26
C CYS A 179 -2.92 -0.03 0.27
N GLU A 180 -3.41 0.67 -0.79
CA GLU A 180 -3.12 2.09 -0.95
C GLU A 180 -4.07 3.01 -0.18
N GLY A 181 -5.28 2.58 0.12
CA GLY A 181 -6.30 3.45 0.70
C GLY A 181 -7.18 2.78 1.74
N GLU A 182 -7.81 3.59 2.57
CA GLU A 182 -8.70 3.14 3.64
C GLU A 182 -9.90 2.36 3.08
N MET A 183 -10.42 2.79 1.92
CA MET A 183 -11.54 2.11 1.27
C MET A 183 -11.15 0.72 0.76
N ASP A 184 -9.91 0.54 0.31
CA ASP A 184 -9.40 -0.77 -0.11
C ASP A 184 -9.29 -1.68 1.12
N ALA A 185 -8.78 -1.14 2.25
CA ALA A 185 -8.73 -1.88 3.51
C ALA A 185 -10.12 -2.34 3.96
N LEU A 186 -11.13 -1.46 3.90
CA LEU A 186 -12.51 -1.82 4.22
C LEU A 186 -13.06 -2.91 3.28
N SER A 187 -12.70 -2.87 1.99
CA SER A 187 -13.12 -3.91 1.03
C SER A 187 -12.50 -5.28 1.37
N PHE A 188 -11.24 -5.31 1.84
CA PHE A 188 -10.62 -6.54 2.32
C PHE A 188 -11.29 -7.08 3.58
N ILE A 189 -11.70 -6.21 4.53
CA ILE A 189 -12.47 -6.62 5.72
C ILE A 189 -13.79 -7.28 5.30
N VAL A 190 -14.52 -6.68 4.34
CA VAL A 190 -15.76 -7.27 3.82
C VAL A 190 -15.52 -8.63 3.16
N ALA A 191 -14.35 -8.81 2.53
CA ALA A 191 -13.93 -10.09 1.94
C ALA A 191 -13.45 -11.12 2.99
N GLY A 192 -13.44 -10.77 4.28
CA GLY A 192 -13.06 -11.67 5.38
C GLY A 192 -11.60 -11.59 5.82
N TYR A 193 -10.84 -10.60 5.35
CA TYR A 193 -9.43 -10.37 5.73
C TYR A 193 -9.33 -9.24 6.76
N ASP A 194 -9.07 -9.55 8.02
CA ASP A 194 -8.91 -8.53 9.07
C ASP A 194 -7.45 -8.03 9.21
N ASN A 195 -6.47 -8.82 8.76
CA ASN A 195 -5.04 -8.51 8.79
C ASN A 195 -4.59 -7.57 7.64
N VAL A 196 -5.32 -6.48 7.45
CA VAL A 196 -5.08 -5.51 6.38
C VAL A 196 -4.77 -4.13 6.94
N VAL A 197 -3.80 -3.45 6.32
CA VAL A 197 -3.43 -2.05 6.58
C VAL A 197 -3.43 -1.26 5.30
N SER A 198 -3.60 0.05 5.38
CA SER A 198 -3.35 0.92 4.22
C SER A 198 -2.30 1.99 4.52
N VAL A 199 -1.59 2.39 3.45
CA VAL A 199 -0.63 3.49 3.54
C VAL A 199 -1.35 4.84 3.68
N PRO A 200 -0.89 5.75 4.57
CA PRO A 200 -1.66 6.95 4.91
C PRO A 200 -1.74 7.98 3.78
N ASN A 201 -0.72 8.04 2.91
CA ASN A 201 -0.57 9.08 1.87
C ASN A 201 -0.49 8.51 0.45
N GLY A 202 -1.02 7.31 0.21
CA GLY A 202 -0.81 6.59 -1.05
C GLY A 202 0.63 6.06 -1.19
N ALA A 203 0.92 5.40 -2.30
CA ALA A 203 2.24 4.83 -2.58
C ALA A 203 3.28 5.92 -2.83
N GLN A 204 4.06 6.28 -1.81
CA GLN A 204 5.13 7.26 -1.87
C GLN A 204 6.50 6.59 -1.72
N LYS A 205 7.57 7.26 -2.20
CA LYS A 205 8.94 6.75 -2.07
C LYS A 205 9.46 6.79 -0.63
N ASN A 206 8.98 7.72 0.20
CA ASN A 206 9.39 7.85 1.59
C ASN A 206 8.47 7.03 2.49
N LEU A 207 8.99 5.94 3.04
CA LEU A 207 8.30 5.01 3.91
C LEU A 207 8.87 5.01 5.34
N THR A 208 9.63 6.04 5.73
CA THR A 208 10.28 6.12 7.05
C THR A 208 9.29 6.08 8.23
N TYR A 209 8.02 6.36 8.00
CA TYR A 209 6.98 6.20 9.02
C TYR A 209 6.71 4.72 9.39
N LEU A 210 7.19 3.77 8.58
CA LEU A 210 7.11 2.33 8.88
C LEU A 210 8.25 1.85 9.80
N ASP A 211 9.36 2.60 9.89
CA ASP A 211 10.56 2.16 10.63
C ASP A 211 10.23 1.81 12.09
N ASP A 212 9.31 2.55 12.72
CA ASP A 212 8.85 2.28 14.10
C ASP A 212 8.09 0.94 14.26
N TYR A 213 7.63 0.34 13.14
CA TYR A 213 6.74 -0.81 13.14
C TYR A 213 7.36 -2.06 12.51
N ILE A 214 8.52 -1.96 11.83
CA ILE A 214 9.17 -3.09 11.16
C ILE A 214 9.39 -4.23 12.14
N GLU A 215 10.04 -3.97 13.27
CA GLU A 215 10.40 -4.99 14.26
C GLU A 215 9.21 -5.52 15.09
N THR A 216 8.08 -4.84 15.10
CA THR A 216 6.95 -5.18 15.99
C THR A 216 5.70 -5.64 15.27
N HIS A 217 5.61 -5.41 13.94
CA HIS A 217 4.41 -5.70 13.16
C HIS A 217 4.68 -6.39 11.82
N PHE A 218 5.94 -6.39 11.32
CA PHE A 218 6.29 -6.90 9.99
C PHE A 218 7.40 -7.96 10.00
N GLU A 219 7.87 -8.43 11.17
CA GLU A 219 8.84 -9.52 11.30
C GLU A 219 8.19 -10.90 11.43
#